data_47560dd6ce5423959b810b54d7131bbf
#
_entry.id   47560dd6ce5423959b810b54d7131bbf
#
_cell.length_a   1.000
_cell.length_b   1.000
_cell.length_c   1.000
_cell.angle_alpha   90.00
_cell.angle_beta   90.00
_cell.angle_gamma   90.00
#
_symmetry.space_group_name_H-M   'P 1'
#
loop_
_entity.id
_entity.type
_entity.pdbx_description
1 polymer ?
#
loop_
_entity_poly.entity_id
_entity_poly.type
_entity_poly.pdbx_seq_one_letter_code
_entity_poly.pdbx_strand_id
1 'polypeptide(L)'
;MQVGGTGRWSLLPALLAVTLLLSACAAAPKKADSPTATLALPSGEFLFEHSAKDTQAADMVRRAVENAAPGLARWGTFQEPVTLVIHPNHAALERAARRSGYDFLRAWARYEQVEVQSPRTWTRAGATQKQVDELLLHELTHSLMWQASASVSDWTKKGIPIWFSEGMASYTASQGYRVPSLEDLSRFLHQYPQADPLARAESLYETENATVYGAAHHAFTFLMERYGEARVRGVLASMRRGQDFTGGFLEAIGLPVDAFLRDFRRYVYLRGFKGGRLTPPLVLPRPEGRGIPGNPKLPAPPTPHSPTSTPPDTTPVAPSPTS
;
A
#
# COMPACT_ATOMS: atom_id res chain seq x y z
N MET A 1 -63.98 15.96 58.07
CA MET A 1 -65.03 15.37 57.20
C MET A 1 -64.33 14.54 56.19
N GLN A 2 -64.24 13.26 56.44
CA GLN A 2 -65.08 12.17 55.98
C GLN A 2 -65.13 12.19 54.43
N VAL A 3 -64.91 11.13 53.65
CA VAL A 3 -64.99 9.67 53.76
C VAL A 3 -64.32 9.19 52.44
N GLY A 4 -63.48 8.28 52.32
CA GLY A 4 -63.74 6.83 52.35
C GLY A 4 -64.02 6.31 50.95
N GLY A 5 -63.24 5.40 50.46
CA GLY A 5 -63.52 4.80 49.17
C GLY A 5 -62.52 3.67 48.80
N THR A 6 -62.87 2.56 49.30
CA THR A 6 -62.32 1.23 49.10
C THR A 6 -62.28 0.75 47.64
N GLY A 7 -61.26 0.04 47.27
CA GLY A 7 -61.45 -1.25 46.59
C GLY A 7 -61.21 -1.34 45.13
N ARG A 8 -60.32 -2.07 44.73
CA ARG A 8 -60.47 -3.39 44.08
C ARG A 8 -59.18 -3.77 43.37
N TRP A 9 -58.58 -4.77 43.91
CA TRP A 9 -57.51 -5.51 43.28
C TRP A 9 -58.07 -6.26 42.05
N SER A 10 -57.55 -5.96 40.88
CA SER A 10 -57.77 -6.73 39.67
C SER A 10 -56.44 -7.30 39.26
N LEU A 11 -56.31 -8.58 39.53
CA LEU A 11 -55.24 -9.41 38.99
C LEU A 11 -55.43 -9.52 37.47
N LEU A 12 -54.48 -9.05 36.70
CA LEU A 12 -54.36 -9.34 35.26
C LEU A 12 -53.13 -10.27 35.08
N PRO A 13 -53.28 -11.33 34.27
CA PRO A 13 -52.27 -12.33 34.12
C PRO A 13 -51.08 -11.83 33.29
N ALA A 14 -49.88 -12.14 33.78
CA ALA A 14 -48.65 -11.91 33.04
C ALA A 14 -48.66 -12.79 31.76
N LEU A 15 -48.82 -12.20 30.62
CA LEU A 15 -48.51 -12.82 29.33
C LEU A 15 -47.00 -12.86 29.16
N LEU A 16 -46.45 -14.07 29.35
CA LEU A 16 -45.07 -14.38 29.06
C LEU A 16 -44.87 -14.42 27.54
N ALA A 17 -44.44 -13.29 26.96
CA ALA A 17 -44.00 -13.23 25.58
C ALA A 17 -42.60 -13.87 25.52
N VAL A 18 -42.55 -15.14 25.20
CA VAL A 18 -41.32 -15.82 24.81
C VAL A 18 -40.91 -15.33 23.42
N THR A 19 -40.12 -14.31 23.36
CA THR A 19 -39.42 -13.91 22.14
C THR A 19 -38.33 -14.93 21.83
N LEU A 20 -38.65 -15.86 20.91
CA LEU A 20 -37.65 -16.70 20.27
C LEU A 20 -36.69 -15.77 19.50
N LEU A 21 -35.55 -15.48 20.10
CA LEU A 21 -34.40 -14.94 19.39
C LEU A 21 -33.90 -16.04 18.44
N LEU A 22 -34.37 -16.04 17.22
CA LEU A 22 -33.72 -16.69 16.09
C LEU A 22 -32.37 -16.04 15.89
N SER A 23 -31.34 -16.55 16.59
CA SER A 23 -29.94 -16.30 16.24
C SER A 23 -29.73 -16.90 14.86
N ALA A 24 -29.95 -16.09 13.82
CA ALA A 24 -29.42 -16.37 12.50
C ALA A 24 -27.89 -16.29 12.64
N CYS A 25 -27.26 -17.42 12.93
CA CYS A 25 -25.86 -17.59 12.64
C CYS A 25 -25.71 -17.35 11.14
N ALA A 26 -25.36 -16.12 10.76
CA ALA A 26 -24.82 -15.84 9.44
C ALA A 26 -23.56 -16.69 9.34
N ALA A 27 -23.69 -17.87 8.71
CA ALA A 27 -22.55 -18.69 8.36
C ALA A 27 -21.57 -17.77 7.61
N ALA A 28 -20.37 -17.60 8.13
CA ALA A 28 -19.31 -16.96 7.40
C ALA A 28 -19.26 -17.60 6.00
N PRO A 29 -19.15 -16.80 4.91
CA PRO A 29 -19.12 -17.36 3.58
C PRO A 29 -18.03 -18.42 3.55
N LYS A 30 -18.45 -19.68 3.30
CA LYS A 30 -17.54 -20.81 3.17
C LYS A 30 -16.50 -20.37 2.11
N LYS A 31 -15.23 -20.27 2.52
CA LYS A 31 -14.12 -20.02 1.58
C LYS A 31 -14.31 -21.08 0.49
N ALA A 32 -14.67 -20.69 -0.71
CA ALA A 32 -14.86 -21.63 -1.80
C ALA A 32 -13.57 -22.42 -1.88
N ASP A 33 -13.64 -23.74 -2.16
CA ASP A 33 -12.49 -24.59 -2.42
C ASP A 33 -11.77 -24.05 -3.67
N SER A 34 -10.98 -23.00 -3.46
CA SER A 34 -10.15 -22.41 -4.50
C SER A 34 -8.94 -23.32 -4.62
N PRO A 35 -8.60 -23.79 -5.82
CA PRO A 35 -7.38 -24.54 -6.01
C PRO A 35 -6.20 -23.68 -5.53
N THR A 36 -5.49 -24.17 -4.54
CA THR A 36 -4.27 -23.55 -4.03
C THR A 36 -3.10 -24.29 -4.65
N ALA A 37 -2.37 -23.61 -5.53
CA ALA A 37 -1.13 -24.11 -6.09
C ALA A 37 0.05 -23.44 -5.38
N THR A 38 1.13 -24.18 -5.16
CA THR A 38 2.37 -23.67 -4.55
C THR A 38 3.48 -23.63 -5.58
N LEU A 39 4.30 -22.60 -5.54
CA LEU A 39 5.51 -22.43 -6.32
C LEU A 39 6.65 -22.07 -5.39
N ALA A 40 7.66 -22.91 -5.28
CA ALA A 40 8.89 -22.64 -4.56
C ALA A 40 9.97 -22.16 -5.54
N LEU A 41 10.53 -20.99 -5.27
CA LEU A 41 11.64 -20.39 -6.01
C LEU A 41 12.77 -20.04 -5.04
N PRO A 42 14.01 -19.83 -5.51
CA PRO A 42 15.09 -19.35 -4.66
C PRO A 42 14.78 -18.01 -3.96
N SER A 43 13.88 -17.20 -4.51
CA SER A 43 13.44 -15.93 -3.93
C SER A 43 12.42 -16.10 -2.79
N GLY A 44 11.72 -17.25 -2.69
CA GLY A 44 10.71 -17.50 -1.67
C GLY A 44 9.62 -18.48 -2.12
N GLU A 45 8.61 -18.66 -1.29
CA GLU A 45 7.45 -19.49 -1.56
C GLU A 45 6.24 -18.63 -1.94
N PHE A 46 5.50 -19.07 -2.96
CA PHE A 46 4.34 -18.37 -3.50
C PHE A 46 3.13 -19.29 -3.57
N LEU A 47 2.00 -18.81 -3.04
CA LEU A 47 0.73 -19.52 -3.05
C LEU A 47 -0.23 -18.81 -4.00
N PHE A 48 -1.03 -19.57 -4.77
CA PHE A 48 -1.96 -18.99 -5.74
C PHE A 48 -3.38 -19.38 -5.38
N GLU A 49 -4.23 -18.40 -5.13
CA GLU A 49 -5.67 -18.57 -4.90
C GLU A 49 -6.45 -17.98 -6.07
N HIS A 50 -7.29 -18.76 -6.72
CA HIS A 50 -8.10 -18.32 -7.86
C HIS A 50 -9.37 -19.14 -8.00
N SER A 51 -10.36 -18.62 -8.73
CA SER A 51 -11.54 -19.39 -9.09
C SER A 51 -11.19 -20.43 -10.18
N ALA A 52 -11.94 -21.54 -10.26
CA ALA A 52 -11.75 -22.54 -11.31
C ALA A 52 -11.88 -21.96 -12.74
N LYS A 53 -12.57 -20.81 -12.90
CA LYS A 53 -12.73 -20.11 -14.19
C LYS A 53 -11.51 -19.26 -14.57
N ASP A 54 -10.59 -19.03 -13.64
CA ASP A 54 -9.43 -18.17 -13.83
C ASP A 54 -8.10 -18.94 -13.93
N THR A 55 -8.13 -20.25 -14.19
CA THR A 55 -6.93 -21.09 -14.33
C THR A 55 -5.91 -20.52 -15.31
N GLN A 56 -6.36 -20.06 -16.50
CA GLN A 56 -5.46 -19.43 -17.47
C GLN A 56 -4.83 -18.13 -16.94
N ALA A 57 -5.60 -17.34 -16.19
CA ALA A 57 -5.09 -16.14 -15.54
C ALA A 57 -4.05 -16.50 -14.46
N ALA A 58 -4.31 -17.56 -13.69
CA ALA A 58 -3.38 -18.07 -12.70
C ALA A 58 -2.06 -18.55 -13.33
N ASP A 59 -2.10 -19.19 -14.49
CA ASP A 59 -0.90 -19.57 -15.25
C ASP A 59 -0.09 -18.36 -15.72
N MET A 60 -0.75 -17.26 -16.12
CA MET A 60 -0.06 -16.01 -16.48
C MET A 60 0.60 -15.39 -15.25
N VAL A 61 -0.10 -15.34 -14.12
CA VAL A 61 0.41 -14.80 -12.85
C VAL A 61 1.58 -15.65 -12.36
N ARG A 62 1.49 -16.98 -12.40
CA ARG A 62 2.58 -17.89 -12.02
C ARG A 62 3.83 -17.65 -12.86
N ARG A 63 3.71 -17.58 -14.20
CA ARG A 63 4.86 -17.23 -15.05
C ARG A 63 5.44 -15.86 -14.74
N ALA A 64 4.60 -14.89 -14.41
CA ALA A 64 5.08 -13.56 -14.03
C ALA A 64 5.88 -13.58 -12.71
N VAL A 65 5.49 -14.43 -11.75
CA VAL A 65 6.28 -14.65 -10.52
C VAL A 65 7.63 -15.30 -10.84
N GLU A 66 7.65 -16.30 -11.70
CA GLU A 66 8.89 -16.93 -12.19
C GLU A 66 9.81 -15.91 -12.88
N ASN A 67 9.24 -15.08 -13.77
CA ASN A 67 9.97 -14.03 -14.49
C ASN A 67 10.46 -12.90 -13.57
N ALA A 68 9.79 -12.66 -12.44
CA ALA A 68 10.17 -11.65 -11.47
C ALA A 68 11.40 -12.05 -10.63
N ALA A 69 11.69 -13.35 -10.49
CA ALA A 69 12.71 -13.86 -9.58
C ALA A 69 14.10 -13.20 -9.73
N PRO A 70 14.66 -12.96 -10.94
CA PRO A 70 15.94 -12.29 -11.10
C PRO A 70 15.95 -10.84 -10.60
N GLY A 71 14.86 -10.10 -10.84
CA GLY A 71 14.70 -8.72 -10.37
C GLY A 71 14.59 -8.64 -8.86
N LEU A 72 13.83 -9.54 -8.25
CA LEU A 72 13.64 -9.62 -6.80
C LEU A 72 14.92 -10.04 -6.06
N ALA A 73 15.71 -10.95 -6.63
CA ALA A 73 16.96 -11.44 -6.03
C ALA A 73 17.97 -10.32 -5.71
N ARG A 74 17.87 -9.18 -6.39
CA ARG A 74 18.68 -7.99 -6.09
C ARG A 74 18.45 -7.47 -4.66
N TRP A 75 17.25 -7.64 -4.14
CA TRP A 75 16.85 -7.09 -2.85
C TRP A 75 16.90 -8.10 -1.71
N GLY A 76 16.99 -9.38 -2.03
CA GLY A 76 17.04 -10.47 -1.06
C GLY A 76 16.04 -11.57 -1.36
N THR A 77 15.57 -12.23 -0.31
CA THR A 77 14.58 -13.31 -0.37
C THR A 77 13.40 -12.99 0.54
N PHE A 78 12.23 -13.48 0.17
CA PHE A 78 11.07 -13.42 1.06
C PHE A 78 11.34 -14.25 2.32
N GLN A 79 10.92 -13.72 3.45
CA GLN A 79 11.02 -14.39 4.75
C GLN A 79 9.78 -15.24 5.04
N GLU A 80 8.65 -14.81 4.50
CA GLU A 80 7.36 -15.46 4.65
C GLU A 80 6.76 -15.73 3.27
N PRO A 81 5.95 -16.78 3.11
CA PRO A 81 5.25 -17.06 1.86
C PRO A 81 4.37 -15.89 1.42
N VAL A 82 4.26 -15.67 0.11
CA VAL A 82 3.37 -14.64 -0.44
C VAL A 82 2.20 -15.30 -1.17
N THR A 83 0.99 -14.99 -0.74
CA THR A 83 -0.24 -15.44 -1.40
C THR A 83 -0.67 -14.46 -2.48
N LEU A 84 -0.79 -14.94 -3.71
CA LEU A 84 -1.34 -14.19 -4.83
C LEU A 84 -2.82 -14.60 -5.01
N VAL A 85 -3.73 -13.66 -4.71
CA VAL A 85 -5.17 -13.88 -4.83
C VAL A 85 -5.69 -13.25 -6.10
N ILE A 86 -6.20 -14.08 -7.03
CA ILE A 86 -6.65 -13.63 -8.35
C ILE A 86 -8.16 -13.39 -8.31
N HIS A 87 -8.55 -12.12 -8.44
CA HIS A 87 -9.92 -11.67 -8.43
C HIS A 87 -10.54 -11.68 -9.83
N PRO A 88 -11.78 -12.14 -9.98
CA PRO A 88 -12.40 -12.31 -11.30
C PRO A 88 -12.60 -11.01 -12.08
N ASN A 89 -12.64 -9.86 -11.40
CA ASN A 89 -12.85 -8.56 -12.00
C ASN A 89 -12.38 -7.43 -11.10
N HIS A 90 -12.40 -6.21 -11.65
CA HIS A 90 -11.98 -4.98 -10.96
C HIS A 90 -12.74 -4.73 -9.65
N ALA A 91 -14.07 -4.83 -9.66
CA ALA A 91 -14.89 -4.59 -8.47
C ALA A 91 -14.59 -5.59 -7.32
N ALA A 92 -14.21 -6.83 -7.64
CA ALA A 92 -13.78 -7.80 -6.64
C ALA A 92 -12.41 -7.43 -6.04
N LEU A 93 -11.47 -6.97 -6.87
CA LEU A 93 -10.18 -6.45 -6.42
C LEU A 93 -10.35 -5.22 -5.51
N GLU A 94 -11.16 -4.23 -5.91
CA GLU A 94 -11.39 -3.02 -5.09
C GLU A 94 -11.93 -3.38 -3.70
N ARG A 95 -12.87 -4.33 -3.62
CA ARG A 95 -13.39 -4.82 -2.32
C ARG A 95 -12.30 -5.48 -1.48
N ALA A 96 -11.47 -6.33 -2.08
CA ALA A 96 -10.38 -7.02 -1.39
C ALA A 96 -9.29 -6.05 -0.93
N ALA A 97 -8.92 -5.12 -1.78
CA ALA A 97 -7.98 -4.04 -1.47
C ALA A 97 -8.57 -3.00 -0.50
N ARG A 98 -9.90 -3.00 -0.27
CA ARG A 98 -10.65 -1.96 0.45
C ARG A 98 -10.40 -0.58 -0.14
N ARG A 99 -10.43 -0.49 -1.46
CA ARG A 99 -10.20 0.72 -2.26
C ARG A 99 -11.30 0.80 -3.32
N SER A 100 -11.91 1.94 -3.48
CA SER A 100 -12.95 2.17 -4.48
C SER A 100 -12.65 3.44 -5.27
N GLY A 101 -13.05 3.44 -6.53
CA GLY A 101 -12.85 4.60 -7.42
C GLY A 101 -11.46 4.69 -8.05
N TYR A 102 -10.70 3.61 -8.06
CA TYR A 102 -9.37 3.55 -8.68
C TYR A 102 -9.40 2.70 -9.96
N ASP A 103 -9.97 3.24 -11.03
CA ASP A 103 -10.13 2.53 -12.32
C ASP A 103 -8.82 1.93 -12.87
N PHE A 104 -7.69 2.49 -12.49
CA PHE A 104 -6.37 2.01 -12.89
C PHE A 104 -5.83 0.86 -12.04
N LEU A 105 -6.44 0.56 -10.88
CA LEU A 105 -5.98 -0.50 -9.99
C LEU A 105 -6.04 -1.86 -10.68
N ARG A 106 -4.92 -2.57 -10.71
CA ARG A 106 -4.82 -3.94 -11.27
C ARG A 106 -4.28 -4.95 -10.28
N ALA A 107 -3.52 -4.47 -9.27
CA ALA A 107 -3.08 -5.28 -8.16
C ALA A 107 -2.90 -4.43 -6.89
N TRP A 108 -2.71 -5.10 -5.77
CA TRP A 108 -2.49 -4.46 -4.47
C TRP A 108 -1.60 -5.34 -3.60
N ALA A 109 -0.39 -4.89 -3.30
CA ALA A 109 0.53 -5.60 -2.45
C ALA A 109 0.29 -5.34 -0.95
N ARG A 110 0.60 -6.36 -0.16
CA ARG A 110 0.72 -6.35 1.30
C ARG A 110 1.95 -7.15 1.69
N TYR A 111 2.20 -7.28 2.98
CA TYR A 111 3.36 -8.00 3.52
C TYR A 111 3.46 -9.45 3.02
N GLU A 112 2.37 -10.21 3.09
CA GLU A 112 2.28 -11.64 2.73
C GLU A 112 1.25 -11.92 1.63
N GLN A 113 0.72 -10.90 0.99
CA GLN A 113 -0.36 -11.07 0.04
C GLN A 113 -0.32 -10.05 -1.09
N VAL A 114 -0.60 -10.50 -2.29
CA VAL A 114 -0.83 -9.64 -3.46
C VAL A 114 -2.20 -9.96 -4.06
N GLU A 115 -3.10 -8.98 -4.01
CA GLU A 115 -4.40 -9.03 -4.67
C GLU A 115 -4.23 -8.67 -6.13
N VAL A 116 -4.70 -9.49 -7.06
CA VAL A 116 -4.52 -9.28 -8.49
C VAL A 116 -5.85 -9.36 -9.21
N GLN A 117 -6.20 -8.36 -10.01
CA GLN A 117 -7.32 -8.48 -10.95
C GLN A 117 -6.94 -9.50 -12.04
N SER A 118 -7.84 -10.44 -12.35
CA SER A 118 -7.63 -11.41 -13.42
C SER A 118 -7.13 -10.70 -14.70
N PRO A 119 -5.93 -11.05 -15.20
CA PRO A 119 -5.37 -10.47 -16.43
C PRO A 119 -6.31 -10.51 -17.63
N ARG A 120 -7.22 -11.47 -17.67
CA ARG A 120 -8.24 -11.60 -18.71
C ARG A 120 -9.21 -10.43 -18.79
N THR A 121 -9.33 -9.66 -17.70
CA THR A 121 -10.32 -8.58 -17.55
C THR A 121 -9.72 -7.18 -17.56
N TRP A 122 -8.41 -7.02 -17.84
CA TRP A 122 -7.76 -5.69 -17.85
C TRP A 122 -8.21 -4.86 -19.05
N THR A 123 -8.40 -5.51 -20.19
CA THR A 123 -8.93 -4.92 -21.42
C THR A 123 -9.91 -5.91 -22.06
N ARG A 124 -10.57 -5.52 -23.15
CA ARG A 124 -11.41 -6.44 -23.92
C ARG A 124 -10.63 -7.63 -24.49
N ALA A 125 -9.34 -7.44 -24.80
CA ALA A 125 -8.44 -8.49 -25.30
C ALA A 125 -7.69 -9.22 -24.18
N GLY A 126 -7.89 -8.82 -22.92
CA GLY A 126 -7.07 -9.24 -21.79
C GLY A 126 -5.74 -8.48 -21.71
N ALA A 127 -4.85 -8.94 -20.83
CA ALA A 127 -3.49 -8.45 -20.70
C ALA A 127 -2.51 -9.32 -21.47
N THR A 128 -1.40 -8.75 -21.92
CA THR A 128 -0.25 -9.50 -22.42
C THR A 128 0.58 -10.03 -21.25
N GLN A 129 1.36 -11.11 -21.46
CA GLN A 129 2.26 -11.64 -20.43
C GLN A 129 3.22 -10.56 -19.93
N LYS A 130 3.81 -9.77 -20.83
CA LYS A 130 4.71 -8.66 -20.46
C LYS A 130 4.07 -7.67 -19.50
N GLN A 131 2.79 -7.32 -19.69
CA GLN A 131 2.08 -6.42 -18.78
C GLN A 131 1.90 -7.03 -17.40
N VAL A 132 1.63 -8.34 -17.34
CA VAL A 132 1.51 -9.06 -16.05
C VAL A 132 2.87 -9.18 -15.39
N ASP A 133 3.93 -9.47 -16.13
CA ASP A 133 5.30 -9.56 -15.62
C ASP A 133 5.75 -8.24 -14.99
N GLU A 134 5.55 -7.12 -15.68
CA GLU A 134 5.89 -5.79 -15.18
C GLU A 134 5.10 -5.42 -13.92
N LEU A 135 3.81 -5.75 -13.89
CA LEU A 135 2.96 -5.49 -12.73
C LEU A 135 3.40 -6.35 -11.54
N LEU A 136 3.56 -7.65 -11.74
CA LEU A 136 3.90 -8.56 -10.65
C LEU A 136 5.29 -8.27 -10.08
N LEU A 137 6.27 -7.93 -10.92
CA LEU A 137 7.58 -7.51 -10.43
C LEU A 137 7.50 -6.25 -9.57
N HIS A 138 6.64 -5.29 -9.94
CA HIS A 138 6.38 -4.09 -9.15
C HIS A 138 5.76 -4.44 -7.79
N GLU A 139 4.64 -5.15 -7.77
CA GLU A 139 3.91 -5.47 -6.54
C GLU A 139 4.70 -6.39 -5.59
N LEU A 140 5.38 -7.39 -6.14
CA LEU A 140 6.23 -8.27 -5.33
C LEU A 140 7.45 -7.54 -4.76
N THR A 141 7.92 -6.47 -5.43
CA THR A 141 8.96 -5.61 -4.87
C THR A 141 8.47 -4.90 -3.60
N HIS A 142 7.22 -4.47 -3.54
CA HIS A 142 6.64 -3.91 -2.32
C HIS A 142 6.60 -4.95 -1.20
N SER A 143 6.06 -6.15 -1.45
CA SER A 143 6.00 -7.20 -0.43
C SER A 143 7.39 -7.58 0.07
N LEU A 144 8.35 -7.73 -0.83
CA LEU A 144 9.75 -8.04 -0.47
C LEU A 144 10.40 -6.92 0.33
N MET A 145 10.19 -5.67 -0.06
CA MET A 145 10.70 -4.50 0.69
C MET A 145 10.18 -4.51 2.13
N TRP A 146 8.89 -4.75 2.34
CA TRP A 146 8.33 -4.81 3.69
C TRP A 146 8.86 -5.98 4.47
N GLN A 147 8.97 -7.16 3.88
CA GLN A 147 9.55 -8.33 4.54
C GLN A 147 11.04 -8.16 4.85
N ALA A 148 11.79 -7.46 4.00
CA ALA A 148 13.21 -7.17 4.24
C ALA A 148 13.43 -6.10 5.31
N SER A 149 12.44 -5.23 5.57
CA SER A 149 12.57 -4.08 6.47
C SER A 149 11.83 -4.22 7.81
N ALA A 150 10.89 -5.17 7.92
CA ALA A 150 9.96 -5.25 9.05
C ALA A 150 9.48 -6.67 9.31
N SER A 151 8.75 -6.86 10.40
CA SER A 151 7.92 -8.04 10.66
C SER A 151 6.47 -7.79 10.23
N VAL A 152 5.67 -8.85 10.21
CA VAL A 152 4.22 -8.76 9.90
C VAL A 152 3.47 -7.84 10.87
N SER A 153 3.96 -7.66 12.10
CA SER A 153 3.30 -6.87 13.13
C SER A 153 3.66 -5.37 13.10
N ASP A 154 4.74 -4.98 12.42
CA ASP A 154 5.25 -3.61 12.46
C ASP A 154 5.55 -2.96 11.10
N TRP A 155 5.36 -3.66 9.97
CA TRP A 155 5.69 -3.15 8.64
C TRP A 155 4.96 -1.83 8.29
N THR A 156 3.72 -1.65 8.74
CA THR A 156 2.96 -0.41 8.53
C THR A 156 3.46 0.77 9.37
N LYS A 157 4.28 0.51 10.39
CA LYS A 157 4.79 1.51 11.34
C LYS A 157 6.20 2.00 11.01
N LYS A 158 6.85 1.41 10.01
CA LYS A 158 8.24 1.73 9.67
C LYS A 158 8.45 3.09 9.01
N GLY A 159 7.38 3.76 8.58
CA GLY A 159 7.45 5.11 8.01
C GLY A 159 8.17 5.18 6.67
N ILE A 160 8.12 4.11 5.86
CA ILE A 160 8.70 4.12 4.51
C ILE A 160 7.94 5.13 3.65
N PRO A 161 8.60 6.19 3.15
CA PRO A 161 7.92 7.20 2.37
C PRO A 161 7.54 6.68 0.96
N ILE A 162 6.49 7.26 0.39
CA ILE A 162 5.96 6.89 -0.94
C ILE A 162 7.08 6.91 -1.99
N TRP A 163 7.94 7.94 -1.99
CA TRP A 163 8.99 8.05 -2.98
C TRP A 163 9.97 6.87 -2.96
N PHE A 164 10.24 6.30 -1.78
CA PHE A 164 11.15 5.18 -1.68
C PHE A 164 10.46 3.88 -2.08
N SER A 165 9.24 3.63 -1.60
CA SER A 165 8.50 2.41 -1.91
C SER A 165 8.14 2.31 -3.40
N GLU A 166 7.54 3.36 -3.95
CA GLU A 166 7.17 3.41 -5.36
C GLU A 166 8.39 3.50 -6.28
N GLY A 167 9.39 4.25 -5.84
CA GLY A 167 10.65 4.36 -6.56
C GLY A 167 11.37 3.02 -6.67
N MET A 168 11.46 2.25 -5.58
CA MET A 168 12.06 0.92 -5.57
C MET A 168 11.30 -0.04 -6.48
N ALA A 169 9.97 -0.08 -6.38
CA ALA A 169 9.13 -0.95 -7.17
C ALA A 169 9.22 -0.63 -8.67
N SER A 170 9.05 0.65 -9.04
CA SER A 170 9.09 1.09 -10.43
C SER A 170 10.50 0.97 -11.06
N TYR A 171 11.56 1.20 -10.27
CA TYR A 171 12.94 0.98 -10.70
C TYR A 171 13.22 -0.50 -10.97
N THR A 172 12.80 -1.38 -10.05
CA THR A 172 12.96 -2.83 -10.18
C THR A 172 12.22 -3.38 -11.38
N ALA A 173 10.98 -2.90 -11.61
CA ALA A 173 10.16 -3.28 -12.76
C ALA A 173 10.52 -2.56 -14.07
N SER A 174 11.60 -1.75 -14.09
CA SER A 174 12.07 -1.01 -15.27
C SER A 174 11.01 -0.13 -15.91
N GLN A 175 10.15 0.52 -15.11
CA GLN A 175 9.01 1.29 -15.56
C GLN A 175 9.32 2.76 -15.89
N GLY A 176 10.59 3.16 -15.92
CA GLY A 176 11.01 4.53 -16.20
C GLY A 176 10.48 5.12 -17.50
N TYR A 177 10.16 4.28 -18.49
CA TYR A 177 9.58 4.70 -19.78
C TYR A 177 8.12 5.19 -19.68
N ARG A 178 7.46 4.95 -18.53
CA ARG A 178 6.05 5.31 -18.29
C ARG A 178 5.89 6.59 -17.49
N VAL A 179 6.98 7.10 -16.93
CA VAL A 179 6.95 8.27 -16.04
C VAL A 179 7.43 9.54 -16.75
N PRO A 180 7.02 10.72 -16.28
CA PRO A 180 7.55 11.99 -16.76
C PRO A 180 9.07 12.04 -16.76
N SER A 181 9.64 12.73 -17.73
CA SER A 181 11.09 12.94 -17.82
C SER A 181 11.61 13.85 -16.71
N LEU A 182 12.94 13.88 -16.52
CA LEU A 182 13.56 14.85 -15.60
C LEU A 182 13.29 16.30 -16.03
N GLU A 183 13.17 16.57 -17.33
CA GLU A 183 12.80 17.88 -17.86
C GLU A 183 11.37 18.26 -17.48
N ASP A 184 10.41 17.32 -17.55
CA ASP A 184 9.03 17.55 -17.16
C ASP A 184 8.93 17.77 -15.66
N LEU A 185 9.64 16.98 -14.86
CA LEU A 185 9.72 17.15 -13.43
C LEU A 185 10.36 18.48 -13.02
N SER A 186 11.44 18.90 -13.71
CA SER A 186 12.07 20.20 -13.51
C SER A 186 11.11 21.35 -13.82
N ARG A 187 10.37 21.23 -14.92
CA ARG A 187 9.35 22.20 -15.32
C ARG A 187 8.23 22.31 -14.31
N PHE A 188 7.75 21.16 -13.81
CA PHE A 188 6.74 21.12 -12.76
C PHE A 188 7.21 21.82 -11.47
N LEU A 189 8.43 21.54 -11.01
CA LEU A 189 9.00 22.16 -9.80
C LEU A 189 9.22 23.67 -9.95
N HIS A 190 9.52 24.16 -11.18
CA HIS A 190 9.60 25.59 -11.45
C HIS A 190 8.22 26.26 -11.42
N GLN A 191 7.23 25.61 -12.00
CA GLN A 191 5.87 26.13 -12.08
C GLN A 191 5.17 26.10 -10.73
N TYR A 192 5.44 25.08 -9.91
CA TYR A 192 4.80 24.83 -8.63
C TYR A 192 5.83 24.62 -7.52
N PRO A 193 6.61 25.65 -7.13
CA PRO A 193 7.74 25.50 -6.20
C PRO A 193 7.35 25.00 -4.81
N GLN A 194 6.07 25.16 -4.42
CA GLN A 194 5.53 24.70 -3.15
C GLN A 194 4.90 23.28 -3.23
N ALA A 195 4.76 22.73 -4.43
CA ALA A 195 4.18 21.41 -4.67
C ALA A 195 5.27 20.37 -4.90
N ASP A 196 6.15 20.17 -3.90
CA ASP A 196 7.18 19.13 -3.98
C ASP A 196 6.55 17.74 -4.01
N PRO A 197 6.66 16.98 -5.12
CA PRO A 197 5.96 15.70 -5.28
C PRO A 197 6.52 14.59 -4.39
N LEU A 198 7.70 14.76 -3.79
CA LEU A 198 8.24 13.81 -2.82
C LEU A 198 7.81 14.13 -1.39
N ALA A 199 7.89 15.41 -1.02
CA ALA A 199 7.51 15.86 0.31
C ALA A 199 5.98 15.89 0.51
N ARG A 200 5.22 16.12 -0.56
CA ARG A 200 3.75 16.24 -0.56
C ARG A 200 3.05 15.13 -1.35
N ALA A 201 3.70 13.99 -1.47
CA ALA A 201 3.20 12.88 -2.28
C ALA A 201 1.73 12.52 -1.98
N GLU A 202 1.35 12.41 -0.71
CA GLU A 202 -0.02 12.07 -0.31
C GLU A 202 -1.07 13.06 -0.81
N SER A 203 -0.79 14.36 -0.71
CA SER A 203 -1.73 15.40 -1.12
C SER A 203 -1.80 15.59 -2.65
N LEU A 204 -0.75 15.24 -3.38
CA LEU A 204 -0.67 15.35 -4.83
C LEU A 204 -1.10 14.07 -5.56
N TYR A 205 -1.24 12.99 -4.84
CA TYR A 205 -1.48 11.68 -5.42
C TYR A 205 -2.78 11.59 -6.25
N GLU A 206 -3.83 12.24 -5.81
CA GLU A 206 -5.13 12.19 -6.50
C GLU A 206 -5.15 13.06 -7.78
N THR A 207 -4.41 14.15 -7.79
CA THR A 207 -4.44 15.13 -8.89
C THR A 207 -3.24 15.05 -9.82
N GLU A 208 -2.07 14.65 -9.30
CA GLU A 208 -0.78 14.69 -9.97
C GLU A 208 -0.02 13.35 -9.81
N ASN A 209 -0.74 12.23 -9.85
CA ASN A 209 -0.15 10.92 -9.62
C ASN A 209 1.05 10.61 -10.53
N ALA A 210 0.96 10.93 -11.83
CA ALA A 210 2.06 10.71 -12.77
C ALA A 210 3.33 11.45 -12.35
N THR A 211 3.19 12.68 -11.83
CA THR A 211 4.30 13.49 -11.34
C THR A 211 4.90 12.90 -10.05
N VAL A 212 4.04 12.43 -9.13
CA VAL A 212 4.48 11.75 -7.90
C VAL A 212 5.27 10.49 -8.22
N TYR A 213 4.75 9.64 -9.13
CA TYR A 213 5.46 8.43 -9.57
C TYR A 213 6.75 8.74 -10.30
N GLY A 214 6.74 9.74 -11.18
CA GLY A 214 7.93 10.19 -11.87
C GLY A 214 9.01 10.66 -10.92
N ALA A 215 8.63 11.48 -9.95
CA ALA A 215 9.55 11.96 -8.93
C ALA A 215 10.11 10.81 -8.09
N ALA A 216 9.27 9.85 -7.68
CA ALA A 216 9.68 8.67 -6.92
C ALA A 216 10.68 7.81 -7.70
N HIS A 217 10.38 7.49 -8.98
CA HIS A 217 11.27 6.73 -9.85
C HIS A 217 12.63 7.40 -10.01
N HIS A 218 12.64 8.69 -10.34
CA HIS A 218 13.89 9.43 -10.54
C HIS A 218 14.69 9.63 -9.25
N ALA A 219 14.01 9.82 -8.10
CA ALA A 219 14.68 9.92 -6.81
C ALA A 219 15.36 8.59 -6.43
N PHE A 220 14.66 7.47 -6.66
CA PHE A 220 15.23 6.16 -6.39
C PHE A 220 16.37 5.82 -7.38
N THR A 221 16.22 6.17 -8.67
CA THR A 221 17.30 6.03 -9.66
C THR A 221 18.54 6.83 -9.23
N PHE A 222 18.36 8.09 -8.80
CA PHE A 222 19.44 8.93 -8.29
C PHE A 222 20.10 8.32 -7.03
N LEU A 223 19.29 7.72 -6.13
CA LEU A 223 19.78 6.99 -4.96
C LEU A 223 20.68 5.81 -5.38
N MET A 224 20.21 5.03 -6.34
CA MET A 224 20.93 3.86 -6.86
C MET A 224 22.23 4.25 -7.57
N GLU A 225 22.22 5.27 -8.41
CA GLU A 225 23.40 5.75 -9.13
C GLU A 225 24.48 6.29 -8.17
N ARG A 226 24.05 6.94 -7.09
CA ARG A 226 24.97 7.62 -6.18
C ARG A 226 25.50 6.72 -5.07
N TYR A 227 24.69 5.83 -4.54
CA TYR A 227 25.02 5.03 -3.34
C TYR A 227 25.07 3.52 -3.60
N GLY A 228 24.46 3.07 -4.68
CA GLY A 228 24.45 1.67 -5.08
C GLY A 228 23.47 0.80 -4.28
N GLU A 229 23.28 -0.38 -4.82
CA GLU A 229 22.32 -1.37 -4.32
C GLU A 229 22.62 -1.84 -2.89
N ALA A 230 23.90 -2.03 -2.56
CA ALA A 230 24.30 -2.50 -1.24
C ALA A 230 23.87 -1.54 -0.11
N ARG A 231 23.92 -0.22 -0.38
CA ARG A 231 23.48 0.79 0.59
C ARG A 231 21.97 0.78 0.74
N VAL A 232 21.21 0.61 -0.35
CA VAL A 232 19.74 0.49 -0.29
C VAL A 232 19.33 -0.76 0.49
N ARG A 233 19.98 -1.91 0.26
CA ARG A 233 19.77 -3.10 1.09
C ARG A 233 20.12 -2.84 2.56
N GLY A 234 21.16 -2.04 2.81
CA GLY A 234 21.55 -1.61 4.15
C GLY A 234 20.45 -0.83 4.87
N VAL A 235 19.70 0.04 4.16
CA VAL A 235 18.53 0.74 4.74
C VAL A 235 17.50 -0.28 5.23
N LEU A 236 17.09 -1.21 4.37
CA LEU A 236 16.09 -2.23 4.73
C LEU A 236 16.57 -3.10 5.90
N ALA A 237 17.82 -3.53 5.87
CA ALA A 237 18.41 -4.34 6.94
C ALA A 237 18.49 -3.58 8.28
N SER A 238 18.79 -2.28 8.27
CA SER A 238 18.80 -1.45 9.48
C SER A 238 17.39 -1.32 10.06
N MET A 239 16.39 -1.10 9.20
CA MET A 239 14.99 -1.07 9.60
C MET A 239 14.53 -2.41 10.22
N ARG A 240 14.97 -3.53 9.64
CA ARG A 240 14.68 -4.87 10.18
C ARG A 240 15.25 -5.07 11.59
N ARG A 241 16.39 -4.44 11.91
CA ARG A 241 17.00 -4.45 13.25
C ARG A 241 16.32 -3.51 14.25
N GLY A 242 15.27 -2.79 13.88
CA GLY A 242 14.46 -1.98 14.78
C GLY A 242 14.42 -0.49 14.47
N GLN A 243 15.22 0.02 13.51
CA GLN A 243 15.13 1.42 13.11
C GLN A 243 13.81 1.69 12.34
N ASP A 244 13.36 2.94 12.37
CA ASP A 244 12.41 3.45 11.38
C ASP A 244 13.15 3.77 10.06
N PHE A 245 12.41 4.23 9.07
CA PHE A 245 13.00 4.57 7.77
C PHE A 245 14.09 5.65 7.89
N THR A 246 13.83 6.69 8.68
CA THR A 246 14.77 7.83 8.83
C THR A 246 16.08 7.40 9.46
N GLY A 247 16.03 6.59 10.52
CA GLY A 247 17.21 6.04 11.18
C GLY A 247 17.96 5.07 10.29
N GLY A 248 17.26 4.15 9.62
CA GLY A 248 17.86 3.19 8.68
C GLY A 248 18.50 3.86 7.48
N PHE A 249 17.88 4.91 6.95
CA PHE A 249 18.44 5.69 5.86
C PHE A 249 19.72 6.42 6.27
N LEU A 250 19.70 7.10 7.43
CA LEU A 250 20.89 7.77 7.96
C LEU A 250 22.03 6.80 8.22
N GLU A 251 21.76 5.65 8.83
CA GLU A 251 22.77 4.62 9.12
C GLU A 251 23.40 4.08 7.83
N ALA A 252 22.59 3.74 6.83
CA ALA A 252 23.08 3.08 5.63
C ALA A 252 23.66 4.03 4.57
N ILE A 253 23.02 5.19 4.37
CA ILE A 253 23.40 6.16 3.34
C ILE A 253 24.41 7.18 3.85
N GLY A 254 24.42 7.47 5.16
CA GLY A 254 25.36 8.38 5.79
C GLY A 254 24.92 9.85 5.78
N LEU A 255 23.66 10.15 5.38
CA LEU A 255 23.09 11.48 5.47
C LEU A 255 21.58 11.43 5.75
N PRO A 256 21.00 12.48 6.34
CA PRO A 256 19.56 12.54 6.59
C PRO A 256 18.74 12.55 5.28
N VAL A 257 17.52 12.00 5.33
CA VAL A 257 16.60 11.93 4.19
C VAL A 257 16.36 13.31 3.54
N ASP A 258 16.16 14.34 4.36
CA ASP A 258 15.90 15.70 3.87
C ASP A 258 17.13 16.31 3.13
N ALA A 259 18.35 15.95 3.54
CA ALA A 259 19.57 16.33 2.82
C ALA A 259 19.63 15.63 1.46
N PHE A 260 19.30 14.34 1.40
CA PHE A 260 19.20 13.59 0.16
C PHE A 260 18.15 14.22 -0.79
N LEU A 261 16.96 14.54 -0.28
CA LEU A 261 15.90 15.14 -1.09
C LEU A 261 16.28 16.53 -1.63
N ARG A 262 17.01 17.34 -0.85
CA ARG A 262 17.57 18.61 -1.34
C ARG A 262 18.58 18.41 -2.47
N ASP A 263 19.45 17.40 -2.35
CA ASP A 263 20.44 17.07 -3.40
C ASP A 263 19.75 16.54 -4.65
N PHE A 264 18.74 15.69 -4.50
CA PHE A 264 17.93 15.23 -5.63
C PHE A 264 17.21 16.39 -6.33
N ARG A 265 16.58 17.30 -5.59
CA ARG A 265 15.95 18.49 -6.17
C ARG A 265 16.94 19.32 -6.98
N ARG A 266 18.16 19.54 -6.48
CA ARG A 266 19.24 20.21 -7.21
C ARG A 266 19.61 19.45 -8.48
N TYR A 267 19.70 18.13 -8.40
CA TYR A 267 19.96 17.26 -9.55
C TYR A 267 18.89 17.43 -10.63
N VAL A 268 17.60 17.42 -10.26
CA VAL A 268 16.48 17.62 -11.19
C VAL A 268 16.60 18.97 -11.88
N TYR A 269 16.87 20.04 -11.16
CA TYR A 269 17.04 21.37 -11.76
C TYR A 269 18.22 21.43 -12.74
N LEU A 270 19.34 20.83 -12.40
CA LEU A 270 20.53 20.84 -13.26
C LEU A 270 20.36 19.95 -14.52
N ARG A 271 19.73 18.81 -14.39
CA ARG A 271 19.55 17.85 -15.50
C ARG A 271 18.35 18.18 -16.39
N GLY A 272 17.29 18.71 -15.81
CA GLY A 272 16.11 19.18 -16.55
C GLY A 272 16.33 20.50 -17.26
N PHE A 273 17.40 21.23 -16.95
CA PHE A 273 17.73 22.49 -17.61
C PHE A 273 18.55 22.24 -18.90
N LYS A 274 17.87 22.08 -20.01
CA LYS A 274 18.48 22.08 -21.34
C LYS A 274 18.26 23.44 -21.95
N GLY A 275 19.00 24.48 -21.50
CA GLY A 275 19.26 25.77 -22.13
C GLY A 275 18.28 26.31 -23.20
N GLY A 276 17.00 26.08 -23.03
CA GLY A 276 15.98 26.49 -23.98
C GLY A 276 15.00 27.46 -23.34
N ARG A 277 14.54 28.43 -24.11
CA ARG A 277 13.51 29.40 -23.75
C ARG A 277 12.42 28.72 -22.92
N LEU A 278 12.01 29.35 -21.82
CA LEU A 278 10.82 29.00 -21.08
C LEU A 278 9.65 28.90 -22.07
N THR A 279 9.38 27.72 -22.57
CA THR A 279 8.14 27.46 -23.29
C THR A 279 6.99 27.59 -22.29
N PRO A 280 5.85 28.17 -22.69
CA PRO A 280 4.70 28.29 -21.82
C PRO A 280 4.36 26.90 -21.24
N PRO A 281 3.78 26.86 -20.04
CA PRO A 281 3.51 25.62 -19.35
C PRO A 281 2.83 24.62 -20.29
N LEU A 282 3.45 23.47 -20.46
CA LEU A 282 2.76 22.34 -21.08
C LEU A 282 1.58 22.04 -20.17
N VAL A 283 0.39 22.35 -20.62
CA VAL A 283 -0.80 21.70 -20.09
C VAL A 283 -0.63 20.25 -20.55
N LEU A 284 -0.07 19.42 -19.67
CA LEU A 284 -0.02 17.99 -19.94
C LEU A 284 -1.47 17.58 -20.20
N PRO A 285 -1.79 17.04 -21.40
CA PRO A 285 -3.10 16.50 -21.60
C PRO A 285 -3.33 15.52 -20.44
N ARG A 286 -4.41 15.73 -19.71
CA ARG A 286 -4.85 14.80 -18.66
C ARG A 286 -4.77 13.43 -19.30
N PRO A 287 -3.93 12.49 -18.79
CA PRO A 287 -3.79 11.19 -19.43
C PRO A 287 -5.18 10.57 -19.47
N GLU A 288 -5.76 10.50 -20.68
CA GLU A 288 -7.04 9.84 -20.88
C GLU A 288 -6.85 8.39 -20.46
N GLY A 289 -7.29 8.07 -19.23
CA GLY A 289 -7.49 6.71 -18.74
C GLY A 289 -6.30 5.73 -18.77
N ARG A 290 -5.07 6.19 -19.01
CA ARG A 290 -3.86 5.34 -18.94
C ARG A 290 -3.12 5.57 -17.64
N GLY A 291 -3.79 5.26 -16.52
CA GLY A 291 -3.10 5.09 -15.26
C GLY A 291 -2.01 4.04 -15.38
N ILE A 292 -0.92 4.21 -14.66
CA ILE A 292 0.12 3.19 -14.54
C ILE A 292 -0.57 1.96 -13.93
N PRO A 293 -0.59 0.80 -14.62
CA PRO A 293 -1.22 -0.38 -14.06
C PRO A 293 -0.51 -0.74 -12.76
N GLY A 294 -1.26 -0.84 -11.69
CA GLY A 294 -0.75 -1.44 -10.46
C GLY A 294 -0.36 -0.50 -9.35
N ASN A 295 -0.73 0.78 -9.41
CA ASN A 295 -0.33 1.63 -8.30
C ASN A 295 -1.51 2.25 -7.55
N PRO A 296 -1.77 1.75 -6.36
CA PRO A 296 -2.82 2.19 -5.47
C PRO A 296 -2.34 3.23 -4.47
N LYS A 297 -3.27 4.03 -3.98
CA LYS A 297 -3.08 4.88 -2.81
C LYS A 297 -2.68 4.01 -1.62
N LEU A 298 -1.54 4.32 -1.00
CA LEU A 298 -1.17 3.69 0.26
C LEU A 298 -2.31 3.86 1.28
N PRO A 299 -2.55 2.87 2.14
CA PRO A 299 -3.53 3.03 3.21
C PRO A 299 -3.18 4.29 3.98
N ALA A 300 -4.17 5.16 4.19
CA ALA A 300 -4.01 6.20 5.19
C ALA A 300 -3.57 5.52 6.48
N PRO A 301 -2.55 6.03 7.17
CA PRO A 301 -2.19 5.51 8.48
C PRO A 301 -3.48 5.49 9.31
N PRO A 302 -3.72 4.43 10.12
CA PRO A 302 -4.89 4.39 10.98
C PRO A 302 -4.90 5.68 11.79
N THR A 303 -6.01 6.39 11.74
CA THR A 303 -6.22 7.60 12.55
C THR A 303 -5.88 7.22 13.98
N PRO A 304 -4.96 7.92 14.66
CA PRO A 304 -4.70 7.63 16.05
C PRO A 304 -6.02 7.78 16.80
N HIS A 305 -6.51 6.67 17.36
CA HIS A 305 -7.64 6.73 18.27
C HIS A 305 -7.24 7.70 19.36
N SER A 306 -7.92 8.83 19.46
CA SER A 306 -7.79 9.73 20.60
C SER A 306 -7.95 8.89 21.86
N PRO A 307 -7.02 8.93 22.80
CA PRO A 307 -7.20 8.23 24.04
C PRO A 307 -8.48 8.78 24.67
N THR A 308 -9.46 7.91 24.85
CA THR A 308 -10.65 8.22 25.63
C THR A 308 -10.13 8.57 27.03
N SER A 309 -10.13 9.86 27.35
CA SER A 309 -9.80 10.35 28.67
C SER A 309 -10.92 9.87 29.60
N THR A 310 -10.69 8.74 30.26
CA THR A 310 -11.45 8.36 31.44
C THR A 310 -11.02 9.34 32.55
N PRO A 311 -11.91 10.12 33.14
CA PRO A 311 -11.55 10.95 34.26
C PRO A 311 -11.13 10.08 35.44
N PRO A 312 -10.14 10.49 36.24
CA PRO A 312 -9.72 9.75 37.41
C PRO A 312 -10.88 9.68 38.39
N ASP A 313 -11.25 8.46 38.78
CA ASP A 313 -12.20 8.17 39.86
C ASP A 313 -11.62 8.65 41.17
N THR A 314 -12.11 9.79 41.64
CA THR A 314 -11.79 10.35 42.97
C THR A 314 -12.71 9.71 43.99
N THR A 315 -12.37 8.55 44.46
CA THR A 315 -12.94 7.97 45.68
C THR A 315 -12.18 8.56 46.88
N PRO A 316 -12.84 9.18 47.82
CA PRO A 316 -12.16 9.72 49.01
C PRO A 316 -11.73 8.60 49.95
N VAL A 317 -10.44 8.56 50.27
CA VAL A 317 -9.88 7.65 51.27
C VAL A 317 -10.34 8.14 52.66
N ALA A 318 -11.06 7.27 53.37
CA ALA A 318 -11.41 7.49 54.76
C ALA A 318 -10.19 7.38 55.68
N PRO A 319 -10.06 8.16 56.77
CA PRO A 319 -8.94 8.08 57.68
C PRO A 319 -9.06 6.88 58.58
N SER A 320 -7.96 6.14 58.76
CA SER A 320 -7.81 5.08 59.74
C SER A 320 -7.79 5.61 61.17
N PRO A 321 -8.42 4.93 62.15
CA PRO A 321 -8.35 5.30 63.53
C PRO A 321 -7.02 4.87 64.17
N THR A 322 -6.40 5.79 64.89
CA THR A 322 -5.30 5.55 65.85
C THR A 322 -5.79 4.79 67.05
N SER A 323 -5.13 3.72 67.39
CA SER A 323 -4.92 3.21 68.75
C SER A 323 -3.66 2.38 68.80
#